data_8197830c34bbf66e25eff986ac3ec2ba
#
_entry.id   8197830c34bbf66e25eff986ac3ec2ba
#
_cell.length_a   1.000
_cell.length_b   1.000
_cell.length_c   1.000
_cell.angle_alpha   90.00
_cell.angle_beta   90.00
_cell.angle_gamma   90.00
#
_symmetry.space_group_name_H-M   'P 1'
#
loop_
_entity.id
_entity.type
_entity.pdbx_description
1 polymer ?
#
loop_
_entity_poly.entity_id
_entity_poly.type
_entity_poly.pdbx_seq_one_letter_code
_entity_poly.pdbx_strand_id
1 'polypeptide(L)'
;MSDTTKNGMDYGLSRDRFDTEEEFEEALALAESLAENGHWYGIVPEDFTSFDQYRERFLPLEEMWNHLAGLFYVYPKDFGSFGEFVKAFFEAGADRMDAVARYLGLPEDSVSSAETFLAACGEMPTEQIRQFIREKAETDEEAILRTIGEIFGLDRGQYEYQRFYMADLARASLRAEDLGVHYGVKKADHPDRIDFMMALYQAKKKWDAQGQRYGLYPMQFEAFPQFLAAYQNAVKESMMETARQQGIDIDPGLPYGEYAEQWARKMREKGLLE
;
A
#
# COMPACT_ATOMS: atom_id res chain seq x y z
N MET A 1 -13.89 -18.68 31.76
CA MET A 1 -13.84 -17.25 31.43
C MET A 1 -12.36 -16.94 31.27
N SER A 2 -11.84 -16.88 30.05
CA SER A 2 -10.46 -16.46 29.81
C SER A 2 -10.38 -14.97 30.08
N ASP A 3 -9.47 -14.59 30.94
CA ASP A 3 -9.22 -13.22 31.35
C ASP A 3 -8.62 -12.48 30.15
N THR A 4 -9.42 -11.68 29.44
CA THR A 4 -8.99 -10.82 28.33
C THR A 4 -8.46 -9.48 28.85
N THR A 5 -8.11 -9.45 30.12
CA THR A 5 -7.51 -8.30 30.79
C THR A 5 -5.98 -8.41 30.77
N LYS A 6 -5.33 -7.46 30.14
CA LYS A 6 -3.90 -7.21 30.31
C LYS A 6 -3.73 -5.79 30.84
N ASN A 7 -2.88 -5.61 31.86
CA ASN A 7 -2.69 -4.33 32.54
C ASN A 7 -3.98 -3.72 33.16
N GLY A 8 -4.96 -4.57 33.51
CA GLY A 8 -6.20 -4.14 34.14
C GLY A 8 -7.29 -3.61 33.21
N MET A 9 -7.04 -3.61 31.88
CA MET A 9 -8.04 -3.18 30.89
C MET A 9 -8.75 -4.39 30.28
N ASP A 10 -10.08 -4.35 30.27
CA ASP A 10 -10.93 -5.29 29.54
C ASP A 10 -11.08 -4.81 28.08
N TYR A 11 -10.56 -5.60 27.15
CA TYR A 11 -10.68 -5.31 25.73
C TYR A 11 -12.08 -5.57 25.15
N GLY A 12 -13.02 -6.06 25.94
CA GLY A 12 -14.37 -6.38 25.51
C GLY A 12 -14.46 -7.56 24.54
N LEU A 13 -13.38 -8.33 24.42
CA LEU A 13 -13.32 -9.50 23.56
C LEU A 13 -13.83 -10.73 24.31
N SER A 14 -14.74 -11.49 23.68
CA SER A 14 -15.24 -12.75 24.21
C SER A 14 -15.05 -13.83 23.16
N ARG A 15 -14.42 -14.95 23.56
CA ARG A 15 -14.07 -16.07 22.67
C ARG A 15 -15.27 -16.61 21.87
N ASP A 16 -16.45 -16.59 22.46
CA ASP A 16 -17.70 -17.05 21.87
C ASP A 16 -18.23 -16.20 20.70
N ARG A 17 -17.61 -15.07 20.43
CA ARG A 17 -17.92 -14.19 19.27
C ARG A 17 -17.10 -14.52 18.03
N PHE A 18 -16.18 -15.48 18.10
CA PHE A 18 -15.29 -15.84 17.00
C PHE A 18 -15.50 -17.30 16.59
N ASP A 19 -15.47 -17.57 15.30
CA ASP A 19 -15.69 -18.90 14.76
C ASP A 19 -14.50 -19.83 15.04
N THR A 20 -13.27 -19.28 15.07
CA THR A 20 -12.03 -20.03 15.32
C THR A 20 -11.22 -19.43 16.48
N GLU A 21 -10.31 -20.24 17.04
CA GLU A 21 -9.32 -19.78 18.02
C GLU A 21 -8.36 -18.77 17.42
N GLU A 22 -7.95 -19.00 16.17
CA GLU A 22 -7.03 -18.14 15.44
C GLU A 22 -7.60 -16.72 15.27
N GLU A 23 -8.88 -16.59 14.89
CA GLU A 23 -9.57 -15.29 14.82
C GLU A 23 -9.62 -14.55 16.15
N PHE A 24 -9.86 -15.27 17.24
CA PHE A 24 -9.85 -14.68 18.58
C PHE A 24 -8.46 -14.20 18.98
N GLU A 25 -7.42 -15.02 18.74
CA GLU A 25 -6.02 -14.66 19.02
C GLU A 25 -5.57 -13.46 18.19
N GLU A 26 -5.94 -13.40 16.92
CA GLU A 26 -5.66 -12.25 16.04
C GLU A 26 -6.34 -10.96 16.57
N ALA A 27 -7.60 -11.05 16.97
CA ALA A 27 -8.33 -9.90 17.52
C ALA A 27 -7.74 -9.42 18.85
N LEU A 28 -7.32 -10.35 19.70
CA LEU A 28 -6.66 -10.05 20.98
C LEU A 28 -5.28 -9.39 20.74
N ALA A 29 -4.46 -9.94 19.85
CA ALA A 29 -3.17 -9.37 19.48
C ALA A 29 -3.31 -7.95 18.89
N LEU A 30 -4.35 -7.73 18.08
CA LEU A 30 -4.67 -6.39 17.57
C LEU A 30 -5.02 -5.42 18.71
N ALA A 31 -5.88 -5.82 19.64
CA ALA A 31 -6.27 -4.97 20.76
C ALA A 31 -5.07 -4.62 21.66
N GLU A 32 -4.23 -5.61 21.96
CA GLU A 32 -2.97 -5.39 22.68
C GLU A 32 -2.04 -4.42 21.97
N SER A 33 -1.85 -4.60 20.66
CA SER A 33 -1.04 -3.70 19.83
C SER A 33 -1.60 -2.27 19.79
N LEU A 34 -2.93 -2.10 19.75
CA LEU A 34 -3.56 -0.79 19.83
C LEU A 34 -3.28 -0.12 21.16
N ALA A 35 -3.46 -0.86 22.27
CA ALA A 35 -3.21 -0.37 23.62
C ALA A 35 -1.75 0.04 23.84
N GLU A 36 -0.81 -0.78 23.37
CA GLU A 36 0.62 -0.53 23.49
C GLU A 36 1.10 0.68 22.66
N ASN A 37 0.45 0.96 21.54
CA ASN A 37 0.90 2.05 20.64
C ASN A 37 0.35 3.44 21.01
N GLY A 38 -0.68 3.55 21.83
CA GLY A 38 -1.33 4.83 22.12
C GLY A 38 -0.41 5.90 22.69
N HIS A 39 0.56 5.50 23.51
CA HIS A 39 1.50 6.44 24.11
C HIS A 39 2.34 7.21 23.06
N TRP A 40 2.59 6.63 21.90
CA TRP A 40 3.27 7.31 20.78
C TRP A 40 2.44 8.42 20.13
N TYR A 41 1.15 8.49 20.47
CA TYR A 41 0.18 9.45 19.94
C TYR A 41 -0.47 10.29 21.05
N GLY A 42 0.09 10.22 22.27
CA GLY A 42 -0.31 11.04 23.42
C GLY A 42 -1.60 10.61 24.11
N ILE A 43 -2.06 9.36 23.90
CA ILE A 43 -3.20 8.80 24.61
C ILE A 43 -2.90 7.40 25.14
N VAL A 44 -3.52 7.04 26.24
CA VAL A 44 -3.40 5.70 26.83
C VAL A 44 -4.79 5.14 27.15
N PRO A 45 -4.97 3.81 27.10
CA PRO A 45 -6.29 3.20 27.33
C PRO A 45 -6.91 3.57 28.67
N GLU A 46 -6.09 3.79 29.69
CA GLU A 46 -6.52 4.11 31.05
C GLU A 46 -7.28 5.45 31.17
N ASP A 47 -7.13 6.34 30.20
CA ASP A 47 -7.83 7.63 30.14
C ASP A 47 -9.30 7.48 29.66
N PHE A 48 -9.72 6.25 29.29
CA PHE A 48 -11.03 5.98 28.71
C PHE A 48 -11.85 5.01 29.57
N THR A 49 -13.17 5.12 29.50
CA THR A 49 -14.07 4.25 30.29
C THR A 49 -14.23 2.86 29.69
N SER A 50 -13.87 2.67 28.42
CA SER A 50 -13.86 1.38 27.72
C SER A 50 -12.82 1.36 26.61
N PHE A 51 -12.39 0.15 26.24
CA PHE A 51 -11.46 -0.03 25.12
C PHE A 51 -12.07 0.42 23.78
N ASP A 52 -13.38 0.29 23.57
CA ASP A 52 -14.04 0.79 22.36
C ASP A 52 -13.94 2.31 22.24
N GLN A 53 -14.13 3.06 23.34
CA GLN A 53 -13.95 4.52 23.33
C GLN A 53 -12.49 4.91 23.04
N TYR A 54 -11.54 4.19 23.65
CA TYR A 54 -10.13 4.38 23.35
C TYR A 54 -9.85 4.15 21.86
N ARG A 55 -10.30 3.02 21.31
CA ARG A 55 -10.11 2.65 19.90
C ARG A 55 -10.73 3.68 18.94
N GLU A 56 -11.94 4.14 19.22
CA GLU A 56 -12.62 5.18 18.42
C GLU A 56 -11.85 6.50 18.38
N ARG A 57 -11.12 6.82 19.44
CA ARG A 57 -10.27 8.01 19.51
C ARG A 57 -8.90 7.77 18.89
N PHE A 58 -8.29 6.61 19.19
CA PHE A 58 -6.93 6.28 18.81
C PHE A 58 -6.76 6.14 17.31
N LEU A 59 -7.63 5.37 16.63
CA LEU A 59 -7.45 5.07 15.20
C LEU A 59 -7.43 6.34 14.32
N PRO A 60 -8.39 7.28 14.42
CA PRO A 60 -8.29 8.51 13.64
C PRO A 60 -7.10 9.38 14.06
N LEU A 61 -6.73 9.41 15.34
CA LEU A 61 -5.59 10.19 15.81
C LEU A 61 -4.26 9.63 15.27
N GLU A 62 -4.07 8.32 15.30
CA GLU A 62 -2.92 7.64 14.69
C GLU A 62 -2.82 7.95 13.20
N GLU A 63 -3.91 7.84 12.47
CA GLU A 63 -3.96 8.12 11.03
C GLU A 63 -3.60 9.58 10.72
N MET A 64 -4.16 10.52 11.46
CA MET A 64 -3.87 11.95 11.32
C MET A 64 -2.38 12.24 11.55
N TRP A 65 -1.81 11.75 12.65
CA TRP A 65 -0.41 12.02 12.97
C TRP A 65 0.55 11.33 12.01
N ASN A 66 0.25 10.13 11.55
CA ASN A 66 1.05 9.45 10.54
C ASN A 66 1.04 10.21 9.22
N HIS A 67 -0.12 10.74 8.81
CA HIS A 67 -0.20 11.58 7.63
C HIS A 67 0.62 12.87 7.77
N LEU A 68 0.46 13.58 8.90
CA LEU A 68 1.24 14.80 9.16
C LEU A 68 2.75 14.52 9.24
N ALA A 69 3.13 13.41 9.88
CA ALA A 69 4.51 12.96 9.97
C ALA A 69 5.14 12.78 8.57
N GLY A 70 4.39 12.21 7.64
CA GLY A 70 4.81 12.05 6.24
C GLY A 70 5.08 13.36 5.51
N LEU A 71 4.48 14.49 5.91
CA LEU A 71 4.73 15.80 5.30
C LEU A 71 6.15 16.32 5.55
N PHE A 72 6.75 15.92 6.67
CA PHE A 72 8.09 16.39 7.10
C PHE A 72 9.06 15.24 7.36
N TYR A 73 8.67 13.99 7.13
CA TYR A 73 9.46 12.77 7.39
C TYR A 73 9.92 12.65 8.85
N VAL A 74 9.03 13.03 9.79
CA VAL A 74 9.26 12.98 11.24
C VAL A 74 8.18 12.11 11.85
N TYR A 75 8.52 10.91 12.35
CA TYR A 75 7.54 9.91 12.77
C TYR A 75 7.48 9.74 14.29
N PRO A 76 6.28 9.55 14.89
CA PRO A 76 6.15 9.44 16.35
C PRO A 76 7.06 8.39 17.00
N LYS A 77 7.24 7.24 16.34
CA LYS A 77 8.02 6.10 16.86
C LYS A 77 9.54 6.31 16.88
N ASP A 78 10.03 7.37 16.25
CA ASP A 78 11.47 7.69 16.22
C ASP A 78 11.92 8.46 17.47
N PHE A 79 10.98 8.77 18.39
CA PHE A 79 11.22 9.58 19.57
C PHE A 79 10.91 8.82 20.87
N GLY A 80 11.50 9.26 21.99
CA GLY A 80 11.28 8.67 23.29
C GLY A 80 9.91 9.00 23.90
N SER A 81 9.23 10.04 23.40
CA SER A 81 7.90 10.45 23.85
C SER A 81 7.14 11.20 22.76
N PHE A 82 5.81 11.24 22.89
CA PHE A 82 4.95 12.01 21.99
C PHE A 82 5.26 13.52 22.04
N GLY A 83 5.60 14.07 23.19
CA GLY A 83 6.01 15.47 23.33
C GLY A 83 7.30 15.82 22.57
N GLU A 84 8.28 14.91 22.59
CA GLU A 84 9.52 15.07 21.80
C GLU A 84 9.24 15.01 20.31
N PHE A 85 8.38 14.08 19.87
CA PHE A 85 7.94 14.01 18.48
C PHE A 85 7.28 15.32 18.05
N VAL A 86 6.28 15.81 18.79
CA VAL A 86 5.55 17.04 18.41
C VAL A 86 6.49 18.24 18.33
N LYS A 87 7.48 18.34 19.22
CA LYS A 87 8.49 19.38 19.17
C LYS A 87 9.34 19.28 17.90
N ALA A 88 9.84 18.08 17.58
CA ALA A 88 10.63 17.87 16.36
C ALA A 88 9.80 18.11 15.09
N PHE A 89 8.54 17.68 15.08
CA PHE A 89 7.59 17.93 14.00
C PHE A 89 7.37 19.44 13.80
N PHE A 90 7.15 20.16 14.89
CA PHE A 90 6.96 21.62 14.86
C PHE A 90 8.20 22.35 14.35
N GLU A 91 9.40 21.94 14.78
CA GLU A 91 10.68 22.48 14.31
C GLU A 91 10.91 22.17 12.82
N ALA A 92 10.62 20.96 12.37
CA ALA A 92 10.74 20.56 10.96
C ALA A 92 9.77 21.32 10.04
N GLY A 93 8.59 21.64 10.55
CA GLY A 93 7.55 22.37 9.85
C GLY A 93 7.52 23.88 10.07
N ALA A 94 8.50 24.50 10.75
CA ALA A 94 8.45 25.86 11.28
C ALA A 94 7.86 26.91 10.31
N ASP A 95 8.32 26.91 9.05
CA ASP A 95 7.84 27.85 8.02
C ASP A 95 6.47 27.48 7.42
N ARG A 96 5.87 26.34 7.80
CA ARG A 96 4.64 25.76 7.23
C ARG A 96 3.57 25.50 8.27
N MET A 97 3.82 25.75 9.55
CA MET A 97 2.88 25.43 10.62
C MET A 97 1.53 26.16 10.47
N ASP A 98 1.52 27.39 9.96
CA ASP A 98 0.27 28.11 9.64
C ASP A 98 -0.56 27.36 8.57
N ALA A 99 0.13 26.74 7.60
CA ALA A 99 -0.56 25.95 6.58
C ALA A 99 -1.08 24.62 7.17
N VAL A 100 -0.31 23.98 8.06
CA VAL A 100 -0.74 22.79 8.80
C VAL A 100 -1.95 23.08 9.67
N ALA A 101 -1.94 24.17 10.44
CA ALA A 101 -3.08 24.57 11.27
C ALA A 101 -4.35 24.80 10.43
N ARG A 102 -4.23 25.55 9.34
CA ARG A 102 -5.36 25.76 8.40
C ARG A 102 -5.85 24.45 7.79
N TYR A 103 -4.94 23.55 7.46
CA TYR A 103 -5.25 22.23 6.91
C TYR A 103 -6.00 21.34 7.91
N LEU A 104 -5.66 21.45 9.20
CA LEU A 104 -6.36 20.77 10.30
C LEU A 104 -7.65 21.49 10.75
N GLY A 105 -7.91 22.69 10.27
CA GLY A 105 -9.01 23.54 10.75
C GLY A 105 -8.80 24.06 12.17
N LEU A 106 -7.54 24.24 12.57
CA LEU A 106 -7.17 24.79 13.89
C LEU A 106 -7.17 26.32 13.88
N PRO A 107 -7.36 26.98 15.04
CA PRO A 107 -7.20 28.44 15.19
C PRO A 107 -5.78 28.90 14.83
N GLU A 108 -5.64 30.11 14.29
CA GLU A 108 -4.33 30.67 13.88
C GLU A 108 -3.33 30.80 15.04
N ASP A 109 -3.79 31.04 16.26
CA ASP A 109 -2.96 31.16 17.45
C ASP A 109 -2.46 29.79 17.96
N SER A 110 -3.00 28.69 17.48
CA SER A 110 -2.58 27.34 17.87
C SER A 110 -1.15 26.99 17.48
N VAL A 111 -0.53 27.73 16.56
CA VAL A 111 0.85 27.50 16.09
C VAL A 111 1.88 28.46 16.69
N SER A 112 1.52 29.15 17.78
CA SER A 112 2.47 30.03 18.49
C SER A 112 3.61 29.27 19.19
N SER A 113 3.38 28.01 19.55
CA SER A 113 4.41 27.08 20.08
C SER A 113 4.01 25.63 19.85
N ALA A 114 4.96 24.71 20.02
CA ALA A 114 4.69 23.27 19.97
C ALA A 114 3.67 22.84 21.03
N GLU A 115 3.69 23.44 22.22
CA GLU A 115 2.76 23.15 23.30
C GLU A 115 1.33 23.59 22.98
N THR A 116 1.15 24.79 22.38
CA THR A 116 -0.17 25.28 21.98
C THR A 116 -0.72 24.46 20.81
N PHE A 117 0.13 24.06 19.89
CA PHE A 117 -0.25 23.17 18.77
C PHE A 117 -0.68 21.80 19.28
N LEU A 118 0.08 21.21 20.20
CA LEU A 118 -0.24 19.92 20.83
C LEU A 118 -1.58 19.98 21.54
N ALA A 119 -1.80 21.03 22.36
CA ALA A 119 -3.05 21.22 23.08
C ALA A 119 -4.24 21.31 22.13
N ALA A 120 -4.13 22.13 21.06
CA ALA A 120 -5.18 22.28 20.06
C ALA A 120 -5.48 20.96 19.32
N CYS A 121 -4.46 20.18 18.97
CA CYS A 121 -4.67 18.84 18.39
C CYS A 121 -5.32 17.87 19.39
N GLY A 122 -4.96 17.92 20.66
CA GLY A 122 -5.55 17.09 21.73
C GLY A 122 -7.03 17.37 21.95
N GLU A 123 -7.44 18.64 21.85
CA GLU A 123 -8.84 19.10 22.01
C GLU A 123 -9.69 18.89 20.74
N MET A 124 -9.07 18.57 19.59
CA MET A 124 -9.79 18.39 18.34
C MET A 124 -10.84 17.27 18.46
N PRO A 125 -12.11 17.54 18.09
CA PRO A 125 -13.16 16.51 18.11
C PRO A 125 -12.80 15.33 17.18
N THR A 126 -13.12 14.10 17.60
CA THR A 126 -12.84 12.89 16.79
C THR A 126 -13.45 12.98 15.39
N GLU A 127 -14.65 13.56 15.25
CA GLU A 127 -15.29 13.71 13.94
C GLU A 127 -14.55 14.72 13.04
N GLN A 128 -13.96 15.76 13.58
CA GLN A 128 -13.10 16.68 12.83
C GLN A 128 -11.84 15.96 12.31
N ILE A 129 -11.23 15.10 13.14
CA ILE A 129 -10.10 14.27 12.73
C ILE A 129 -10.51 13.31 11.61
N ARG A 130 -11.66 12.65 11.72
CA ARG A 130 -12.20 11.77 10.67
C ARG A 130 -12.46 12.52 9.36
N GLN A 131 -12.99 13.74 9.45
CA GLN A 131 -13.19 14.58 8.26
C GLN A 131 -11.85 14.93 7.62
N PHE A 132 -10.86 15.36 8.41
CA PHE A 132 -9.51 15.61 7.92
C PHE A 132 -8.92 14.39 7.18
N ILE A 133 -9.03 13.18 7.76
CA ILE A 133 -8.53 11.96 7.11
C ILE A 133 -9.21 11.73 5.76
N ARG A 134 -10.53 11.97 5.65
CA ARG A 134 -11.27 11.80 4.39
C ARG A 134 -10.86 12.81 3.31
N GLU A 135 -10.44 14.02 3.72
CA GLU A 135 -10.14 15.15 2.84
C GLU A 135 -8.63 15.34 2.59
N LYS A 136 -7.77 14.58 3.30
CA LYS A 136 -6.32 14.73 3.20
C LYS A 136 -5.79 14.52 1.79
N ALA A 137 -4.79 15.31 1.42
CA ALA A 137 -3.99 15.04 0.23
C ALA A 137 -3.09 13.81 0.47
N GLU A 138 -2.98 12.93 -0.53
CA GLU A 138 -2.09 11.77 -0.48
C GLU A 138 -0.62 12.22 -0.50
N THR A 139 0.20 11.68 0.39
CA THR A 139 1.64 11.88 0.38
C THR A 139 2.32 10.98 -0.67
N ASP A 140 3.57 11.30 -1.06
CA ASP A 140 4.35 10.46 -1.97
C ASP A 140 4.52 9.03 -1.41
N GLU A 141 4.69 8.90 -0.09
CA GLU A 141 4.80 7.60 0.57
C GLU A 141 3.48 6.81 0.47
N GLU A 142 2.35 7.44 0.75
CA GLU A 142 1.02 6.82 0.61
C GLU A 142 0.75 6.40 -0.84
N ALA A 143 1.16 7.22 -1.82
CA ALA A 143 1.06 6.89 -3.24
C ALA A 143 1.89 5.66 -3.61
N ILE A 144 3.12 5.54 -3.08
CA ILE A 144 3.97 4.36 -3.25
C ILE A 144 3.31 3.13 -2.62
N LEU A 145 2.85 3.23 -1.38
CA LEU A 145 2.20 2.12 -0.67
C LEU A 145 0.93 1.65 -1.39
N ARG A 146 0.11 2.58 -1.90
CA ARG A 146 -1.05 2.26 -2.71
C ARG A 146 -0.66 1.51 -3.99
N THR A 147 0.38 1.99 -4.69
CA THR A 147 0.90 1.33 -5.90
C THR A 147 1.38 -0.09 -5.60
N ILE A 148 2.05 -0.30 -4.45
CA ILE A 148 2.45 -1.65 -4.01
C ILE A 148 1.22 -2.51 -3.72
N GLY A 149 0.18 -1.96 -3.10
CA GLY A 149 -1.08 -2.67 -2.84
C GLY A 149 -1.74 -3.20 -4.10
N GLU A 150 -1.71 -2.45 -5.19
CA GLU A 150 -2.27 -2.88 -6.49
C GLU A 150 -1.64 -4.19 -7.01
N ILE A 151 -0.37 -4.49 -6.65
CA ILE A 151 0.28 -5.77 -6.99
C ILE A 151 -0.52 -6.96 -6.47
N PHE A 152 -1.09 -6.80 -5.27
CA PHE A 152 -1.80 -7.85 -4.52
C PHE A 152 -3.32 -7.73 -4.61
N GLY A 153 -3.84 -6.78 -5.39
CA GLY A 153 -5.27 -6.52 -5.51
C GLY A 153 -5.87 -5.82 -4.28
N LEU A 154 -5.03 -5.15 -3.47
CA LEU A 154 -5.49 -4.37 -2.33
C LEU A 154 -5.79 -2.93 -2.79
N ASP A 155 -7.02 -2.51 -2.57
CA ASP A 155 -7.46 -1.14 -2.83
C ASP A 155 -7.49 -0.34 -1.50
N ARG A 156 -6.59 0.64 -1.36
CA ARG A 156 -6.49 1.50 -0.17
C ARG A 156 -7.84 2.16 0.17
N GLY A 157 -8.65 2.49 -0.83
CA GLY A 157 -9.96 3.12 -0.65
C GLY A 157 -11.00 2.26 0.07
N GLN A 158 -10.77 0.95 0.18
CA GLN A 158 -11.65 0.03 0.93
C GLN A 158 -11.36 0.01 2.43
N TYR A 159 -10.28 0.65 2.88
CA TYR A 159 -9.85 0.68 4.27
C TYR A 159 -10.12 2.06 4.88
N GLU A 160 -10.84 2.10 5.97
CA GLU A 160 -11.09 3.35 6.71
C GLU A 160 -9.78 3.91 7.29
N TYR A 161 -8.89 3.03 7.81
CA TYR A 161 -7.64 3.42 8.45
C TYR A 161 -6.43 2.75 7.77
N GLN A 162 -5.33 3.53 7.65
CA GLN A 162 -4.07 3.08 7.04
C GLN A 162 -3.48 1.85 7.74
N ARG A 163 -3.61 1.75 9.06
CA ARG A 163 -3.12 0.61 9.85
C ARG A 163 -3.62 -0.73 9.31
N PHE A 164 -4.92 -0.85 9.03
CA PHE A 164 -5.51 -2.11 8.55
C PHE A 164 -5.05 -2.42 7.12
N TYR A 165 -4.98 -1.39 6.27
CA TYR A 165 -4.39 -1.53 4.97
C TYR A 165 -2.93 -2.00 5.04
N MET A 166 -2.11 -1.42 5.94
CA MET A 166 -0.72 -1.79 6.12
C MET A 166 -0.54 -3.22 6.64
N ALA A 167 -1.42 -3.69 7.54
CA ALA A 167 -1.41 -5.06 8.01
C ALA A 167 -1.66 -6.06 6.88
N ASP A 168 -2.67 -5.82 6.05
CA ASP A 168 -2.97 -6.67 4.90
C ASP A 168 -1.87 -6.58 3.83
N LEU A 169 -1.32 -5.38 3.59
CA LEU A 169 -0.20 -5.17 2.68
C LEU A 169 1.05 -5.93 3.15
N ALA A 170 1.36 -5.90 4.45
CA ALA A 170 2.48 -6.64 5.01
C ALA A 170 2.29 -8.16 4.83
N ARG A 171 1.09 -8.68 5.12
CA ARG A 171 0.74 -10.10 4.93
C ARG A 171 0.83 -10.49 3.46
N ALA A 172 0.25 -9.72 2.55
CA ALA A 172 0.28 -9.98 1.12
C ALA A 172 1.71 -9.93 0.56
N SER A 173 2.54 -9.02 1.06
CA SER A 173 3.92 -8.84 0.59
C SER A 173 4.86 -10.01 0.96
N LEU A 174 4.47 -10.92 1.86
CA LEU A 174 5.20 -12.17 2.11
C LEU A 174 5.26 -13.07 0.87
N ARG A 175 4.30 -12.94 -0.06
CA ARG A 175 4.23 -13.69 -1.31
C ARG A 175 4.91 -12.99 -2.48
N ALA A 176 5.55 -11.84 -2.26
CA ALA A 176 6.10 -11.03 -3.35
C ALA A 176 7.21 -11.75 -4.13
N GLU A 177 8.06 -12.55 -3.46
CA GLU A 177 9.13 -13.31 -4.12
C GLU A 177 8.55 -14.43 -4.98
N ASP A 178 7.54 -15.16 -4.50
CA ASP A 178 6.83 -16.17 -5.28
C ASP A 178 6.16 -15.52 -6.51
N LEU A 179 5.51 -14.38 -6.32
CA LEU A 179 4.91 -13.62 -7.42
C LEU A 179 5.97 -13.19 -8.43
N GLY A 180 7.16 -12.79 -7.96
CA GLY A 180 8.31 -12.44 -8.81
C GLY A 180 8.72 -13.54 -9.77
N VAL A 181 8.63 -14.82 -9.38
CA VAL A 181 8.93 -15.98 -10.24
C VAL A 181 8.02 -16.01 -11.47
N HIS A 182 6.73 -15.67 -11.30
CA HIS A 182 5.75 -15.67 -12.38
C HIS A 182 5.90 -14.47 -13.33
N TYR A 183 6.46 -13.35 -12.84
CA TYR A 183 6.65 -12.12 -13.64
C TYR A 183 8.10 -11.88 -14.07
N GLY A 184 9.02 -12.78 -13.75
CA GLY A 184 10.42 -12.69 -14.15
C GLY A 184 11.23 -11.65 -13.38
N VAL A 185 10.79 -11.27 -12.17
CA VAL A 185 11.48 -10.32 -11.29
C VAL A 185 12.12 -11.05 -10.14
N LYS A 186 13.44 -10.94 -10.01
CA LYS A 186 14.20 -11.63 -8.97
C LYS A 186 14.56 -10.66 -7.84
N LYS A 187 14.29 -11.04 -6.59
CA LYS A 187 14.66 -10.24 -5.41
C LYS A 187 16.15 -9.93 -5.36
N ALA A 188 17.00 -10.87 -5.81
CA ALA A 188 18.45 -10.69 -5.82
C ALA A 188 18.93 -9.53 -6.72
N ASP A 189 18.15 -9.17 -7.75
CA ASP A 189 18.47 -8.08 -8.66
C ASP A 189 18.05 -6.70 -8.10
N HIS A 190 17.31 -6.69 -6.97
CA HIS A 190 16.77 -5.51 -6.32
C HIS A 190 17.04 -5.56 -4.81
N PRO A 191 18.18 -5.05 -4.32
CA PRO A 191 18.56 -5.11 -2.90
C PRO A 191 17.57 -4.37 -2.00
N ASP A 192 17.06 -3.22 -2.46
CA ASP A 192 16.01 -2.48 -1.78
C ASP A 192 14.64 -3.12 -1.98
N ARG A 193 13.82 -3.15 -0.91
CA ARG A 193 12.51 -3.78 -0.95
C ARG A 193 11.51 -2.98 -1.79
N ILE A 194 11.57 -1.66 -1.74
CA ILE A 194 10.68 -0.78 -2.51
C ILE A 194 11.02 -0.92 -3.99
N ASP A 195 12.30 -0.91 -4.35
CA ASP A 195 12.75 -1.11 -5.74
C ASP A 195 12.28 -2.45 -6.30
N PHE A 196 12.37 -3.53 -5.49
CA PHE A 196 11.84 -4.84 -5.89
C PHE A 196 10.33 -4.80 -6.13
N MET A 197 9.56 -4.19 -5.22
CA MET A 197 8.11 -4.09 -5.33
C MET A 197 7.69 -3.24 -6.54
N MET A 198 8.39 -2.13 -6.79
CA MET A 198 8.13 -1.29 -7.96
C MET A 198 8.47 -2.00 -9.28
N ALA A 199 9.57 -2.74 -9.33
CA ALA A 199 9.90 -3.59 -10.48
C ALA A 199 8.83 -4.67 -10.72
N LEU A 200 8.34 -5.30 -9.66
CA LEU A 200 7.26 -6.28 -9.71
C LEU A 200 5.95 -5.67 -10.21
N TYR A 201 5.60 -4.48 -9.70
CA TYR A 201 4.43 -3.72 -10.17
C TYR A 201 4.50 -3.46 -11.68
N GLN A 202 5.62 -2.93 -12.15
CA GLN A 202 5.81 -2.64 -13.58
C GLN A 202 5.76 -3.89 -14.45
N ALA A 203 6.40 -4.98 -14.00
CA ALA A 203 6.37 -6.25 -14.69
C ALA A 203 4.94 -6.81 -14.76
N LYS A 204 4.22 -6.80 -13.65
CA LYS A 204 2.83 -7.26 -13.56
C LYS A 204 1.93 -6.45 -14.49
N LYS A 205 1.96 -5.13 -14.41
CA LYS A 205 1.17 -4.24 -15.26
C LYS A 205 1.44 -4.48 -16.74
N LYS A 206 2.72 -4.60 -17.12
CA LYS A 206 3.14 -4.87 -18.51
C LYS A 206 2.60 -6.21 -19.01
N TRP A 207 2.89 -7.28 -18.28
CA TRP A 207 2.64 -8.63 -18.77
C TRP A 207 1.19 -9.04 -18.67
N ASP A 208 0.44 -8.56 -17.67
CA ASP A 208 -1.01 -8.74 -17.59
C ASP A 208 -1.70 -8.04 -18.79
N ALA A 209 -1.32 -6.80 -19.09
CA ALA A 209 -1.89 -6.06 -20.22
C ALA A 209 -1.55 -6.69 -21.58
N GLN A 210 -0.32 -7.19 -21.76
CA GLN A 210 0.10 -7.84 -22.99
C GLN A 210 -0.52 -9.21 -23.14
N GLY A 211 -0.52 -10.01 -22.09
CA GLY A 211 -1.06 -11.37 -22.11
C GLY A 211 -2.58 -11.39 -22.25
N GLN A 212 -3.28 -10.41 -21.69
CA GLN A 212 -4.75 -10.29 -21.79
C GLN A 212 -5.26 -10.35 -23.22
N ARG A 213 -4.52 -9.80 -24.18
CA ARG A 213 -4.86 -9.80 -25.61
C ARG A 213 -4.95 -11.21 -26.20
N TYR A 214 -4.26 -12.17 -25.59
CA TYR A 214 -4.18 -13.56 -26.01
C TYR A 214 -4.81 -14.52 -25.01
N GLY A 215 -5.46 -14.01 -23.94
CA GLY A 215 -6.01 -14.82 -22.87
C GLY A 215 -4.96 -15.52 -22.00
N LEU A 216 -3.72 -15.03 -22.02
CA LEU A 216 -2.58 -15.57 -21.28
C LEU A 216 -2.21 -14.67 -20.11
N TYR A 217 -2.04 -15.24 -18.92
CA TYR A 217 -1.60 -14.52 -17.72
C TYR A 217 -0.40 -15.22 -17.09
N PRO A 218 0.64 -14.50 -16.65
CA PRO A 218 1.84 -15.10 -16.05
C PRO A 218 1.54 -16.11 -14.94
N MET A 219 0.53 -15.84 -14.12
CA MET A 219 0.10 -16.72 -13.02
C MET A 219 -0.48 -18.08 -13.43
N GLN A 220 -0.76 -18.29 -14.72
CA GLN A 220 -1.22 -19.59 -15.24
C GLN A 220 -0.06 -20.58 -15.50
N PHE A 221 1.18 -20.13 -15.37
CA PHE A 221 2.39 -20.88 -15.66
C PHE A 221 3.22 -21.04 -14.39
N GLU A 222 4.01 -22.11 -14.30
CA GLU A 222 4.89 -22.36 -13.14
C GLU A 222 5.99 -21.29 -12.99
N ALA A 223 6.48 -20.75 -14.13
CA ALA A 223 7.50 -19.70 -14.12
C ALA A 223 7.41 -18.82 -15.37
N PHE A 224 7.97 -17.62 -15.28
CA PHE A 224 7.96 -16.61 -16.35
C PHE A 224 8.47 -17.11 -17.72
N PRO A 225 9.53 -17.92 -17.84
CA PRO A 225 9.98 -18.41 -19.15
C PRO A 225 8.93 -19.22 -19.90
N GLN A 226 8.10 -20.00 -19.18
CA GLN A 226 7.00 -20.76 -19.79
C GLN A 226 5.90 -19.84 -20.32
N PHE A 227 5.52 -18.83 -19.52
CA PHE A 227 4.60 -17.78 -19.98
C PHE A 227 5.15 -17.07 -21.21
N LEU A 228 6.41 -16.62 -21.17
CA LEU A 228 7.04 -15.90 -22.28
C LEU A 228 7.03 -16.71 -23.57
N ALA A 229 7.33 -18.01 -23.51
CA ALA A 229 7.29 -18.90 -24.65
C ALA A 229 5.85 -19.03 -25.22
N ALA A 230 4.85 -19.23 -24.36
CA ALA A 230 3.44 -19.31 -24.76
C ALA A 230 2.97 -17.97 -25.37
N TYR A 231 3.33 -16.84 -24.77
CA TYR A 231 3.02 -15.51 -25.28
C TYR A 231 3.66 -15.25 -26.64
N GLN A 232 4.96 -15.57 -26.82
CA GLN A 232 5.65 -15.43 -28.10
C GLN A 232 5.02 -16.28 -29.20
N ASN A 233 4.59 -17.50 -28.88
CA ASN A 233 3.89 -18.37 -29.84
C ASN A 233 2.54 -17.74 -30.25
N ALA A 234 1.74 -17.27 -29.31
CA ALA A 234 0.45 -16.64 -29.59
C ALA A 234 0.60 -15.37 -30.44
N VAL A 235 1.61 -14.53 -30.14
CA VAL A 235 1.92 -13.34 -30.95
C VAL A 235 2.34 -13.75 -32.36
N LYS A 236 3.20 -14.78 -32.51
CA LYS A 236 3.63 -15.29 -33.80
C LYS A 236 2.47 -15.81 -34.64
N GLU A 237 1.56 -16.57 -34.02
CA GLU A 237 0.35 -17.06 -34.71
C GLU A 237 -0.53 -15.92 -35.21
N SER A 238 -0.70 -14.87 -34.41
CA SER A 238 -1.42 -13.65 -34.81
C SER A 238 -0.72 -12.92 -35.97
N MET A 239 0.61 -12.82 -35.95
CA MET A 239 1.40 -12.27 -37.04
C MET A 239 1.29 -13.11 -38.33
N MET A 240 1.30 -14.45 -38.20
CA MET A 240 1.14 -15.37 -39.33
C MET A 240 -0.22 -15.20 -39.99
N GLU A 241 -1.28 -15.08 -39.20
CA GLU A 241 -2.61 -14.86 -39.74
C GLU A 241 -2.70 -13.51 -40.48
N THR A 242 -2.15 -12.44 -39.88
CA THR A 242 -2.09 -11.11 -40.52
C THR A 242 -1.26 -11.16 -41.84
N ALA A 243 -0.11 -11.82 -41.82
CA ALA A 243 0.73 -11.99 -43.03
C ALA A 243 -0.03 -12.71 -44.14
N ARG A 244 -0.76 -13.79 -43.81
CA ARG A 244 -1.61 -14.56 -44.77
C ARG A 244 -2.67 -13.65 -45.38
N GLN A 245 -3.39 -12.87 -44.56
CA GLN A 245 -4.43 -11.96 -45.02
C GLN A 245 -3.88 -10.87 -45.95
N GLN A 246 -2.64 -10.43 -45.72
CA GLN A 246 -1.96 -9.43 -46.52
C GLN A 246 -1.17 -10.02 -47.71
N GLY A 247 -1.21 -11.33 -47.94
CA GLY A 247 -0.46 -11.99 -48.99
C GLY A 247 1.07 -11.81 -48.82
N ILE A 248 1.56 -11.85 -47.58
CA ILE A 248 2.96 -11.77 -47.20
C ILE A 248 3.45 -13.19 -46.87
N ASP A 249 4.47 -13.63 -47.62
CA ASP A 249 5.08 -14.96 -47.39
C ASP A 249 6.32 -14.83 -46.51
N ILE A 250 6.29 -15.52 -45.35
CA ILE A 250 7.40 -15.62 -44.38
C ILE A 250 7.46 -17.08 -43.93
N ASP A 251 8.65 -17.65 -43.83
CA ASP A 251 8.84 -19.02 -43.37
C ASP A 251 8.26 -19.19 -41.94
N PRO A 252 7.21 -20.01 -41.75
CA PRO A 252 6.61 -20.25 -40.45
C PRO A 252 7.54 -21.01 -39.48
N GLY A 253 8.60 -21.64 -39.97
CA GLY A 253 9.59 -22.36 -39.15
C GLY A 253 10.58 -21.48 -38.40
N LEU A 254 10.66 -20.18 -38.73
CA LEU A 254 11.58 -19.26 -38.05
C LEU A 254 11.28 -19.08 -36.56
N PRO A 255 12.31 -18.90 -35.70
CA PRO A 255 12.13 -18.47 -34.33
C PRO A 255 11.32 -17.15 -34.27
N TYR A 256 10.61 -16.92 -33.14
CA TYR A 256 9.76 -15.74 -32.96
C TYR A 256 10.46 -14.43 -33.30
N GLY A 257 11.67 -14.19 -32.79
CA GLY A 257 12.41 -12.95 -33.02
C GLY A 257 12.66 -12.68 -34.51
N GLU A 258 13.19 -13.70 -35.23
CA GLU A 258 13.48 -13.61 -36.66
C GLU A 258 12.18 -13.44 -37.51
N TYR A 259 11.13 -14.16 -37.11
CA TYR A 259 9.83 -14.03 -37.77
C TYR A 259 9.26 -12.62 -37.60
N ALA A 260 9.30 -12.08 -36.38
CA ALA A 260 8.80 -10.73 -36.06
C ALA A 260 9.56 -9.63 -36.81
N GLU A 261 10.89 -9.75 -36.92
CA GLU A 261 11.71 -8.81 -37.72
C GLU A 261 11.37 -8.84 -39.21
N GLN A 262 11.25 -10.04 -39.80
CA GLN A 262 10.86 -10.17 -41.19
C GLN A 262 9.44 -9.69 -41.46
N TRP A 263 8.52 -9.98 -40.54
CA TRP A 263 7.15 -9.53 -40.62
C TRP A 263 7.07 -7.99 -40.58
N ALA A 264 7.73 -7.35 -39.61
CA ALA A 264 7.75 -5.89 -39.49
C ALA A 264 8.36 -5.21 -40.75
N ARG A 265 9.46 -5.76 -41.29
CA ARG A 265 10.08 -5.26 -42.53
C ARG A 265 9.10 -5.35 -43.70
N LYS A 266 8.51 -6.52 -43.96
CA LYS A 266 7.61 -6.73 -45.11
C LYS A 266 6.31 -5.93 -44.98
N MET A 267 5.81 -5.71 -43.77
CA MET A 267 4.66 -4.85 -43.51
C MET A 267 4.97 -3.39 -43.82
N ARG A 268 6.19 -2.88 -43.47
CA ARG A 268 6.65 -1.53 -43.85
C ARG A 268 6.79 -1.40 -45.36
N GLU A 269 7.40 -2.38 -46.05
CA GLU A 269 7.54 -2.39 -47.53
C GLU A 269 6.18 -2.30 -48.25
N LYS A 270 5.11 -2.79 -47.61
CA LYS A 270 3.73 -2.65 -48.11
C LYS A 270 3.00 -1.39 -47.64
N GLY A 271 3.65 -0.54 -46.82
CA GLY A 271 3.02 0.65 -46.24
C GLY A 271 1.92 0.35 -45.20
N LEU A 272 1.96 -0.82 -44.56
CA LEU A 272 1.00 -1.26 -43.57
C LEU A 272 1.48 -1.02 -42.13
N LEU A 273 2.74 -0.63 -41.96
CA LEU A 273 3.36 -0.17 -40.72
C LEU A 273 4.20 1.07 -41.00
N GLU A 274 4.25 2.01 -40.07
CA GLU A 274 5.15 3.17 -40.04
C GLU A 274 6.60 2.79 -39.72
#